data_e4e35f9c8f8b716a2c62c3711dab6bd4
#
_entry.id   e4e35f9c8f8b716a2c62c3711dab6bd4
#
_cell.length_a   1.000
_cell.length_b   1.000
_cell.length_c   1.000
_cell.angle_alpha   90.00
_cell.angle_beta   90.00
_cell.angle_gamma   90.00
#
_symmetry.space_group_name_H-M   'P 1'
#
loop_
_entity.id
_entity.type
_entity.pdbx_description
1 polymer ?
#
loop_
_entity_poly.entity_id
_entity_poly.type
_entity_poly.pdbx_seq_one_letter_code
_entity_poly.pdbx_strand_id
1 'polypeptide(L)'
;LDGEMHLNLRREHMPFFKPNYISDLQTKVSSKIGQLLDDAEKLNEFNLVKELSQQLPIYTLSEILGIPESDRQKLVEWMEFLELAQYFTYEQIKQNEEGVTDTSPDPALIEMFNNMIEEMFDYGRYILNQKRENPKDDLLSAIANAQIEGEELSPEFLDGSWLLIIFAGNDTTRNTMSGGIKLLNDNPYQKKLVIEDSENITGLINETVRYVSPVIHMRRTSLEETEIGGQKIGPYEKIALWYGAANRDPDIFDRPDEFNILRSNADKHLAFGVGRHTCLGKPVALMQLREFFSQFL
;
A
#
# COMPACT_ATOMS: atom_id res chain seq x y z
N LEU A 1 -15.55 -5.72 5.62
CA LEU A 1 -15.58 -6.94 6.41
C LEU A 1 -15.27 -6.63 7.87
N ASP A 2 -16.05 -7.12 8.81
CA ASP A 2 -15.90 -6.88 10.24
C ASP A 2 -16.22 -8.14 11.08
N GLY A 3 -16.14 -8.03 12.40
CA GLY A 3 -16.49 -9.10 13.34
C GLY A 3 -15.60 -10.33 13.25
N GLU A 4 -16.18 -11.50 13.54
CA GLU A 4 -15.47 -12.78 13.57
C GLU A 4 -14.98 -13.21 12.19
N MET A 5 -15.73 -12.94 11.13
CA MET A 5 -15.34 -13.22 9.76
C MET A 5 -14.01 -12.54 9.40
N HIS A 6 -13.87 -11.24 9.70
CA HIS A 6 -12.61 -10.52 9.51
C HIS A 6 -11.46 -11.13 10.31
N LEU A 7 -11.72 -11.48 11.58
CA LEU A 7 -10.68 -12.05 12.45
C LEU A 7 -10.24 -13.44 11.99
N ASN A 8 -11.15 -14.26 11.49
CA ASN A 8 -10.84 -15.59 10.98
C ASN A 8 -9.95 -15.50 9.74
N LEU A 9 -10.35 -14.70 8.74
CA LEU A 9 -9.52 -14.49 7.55
C LEU A 9 -8.16 -13.89 7.88
N ARG A 10 -8.11 -12.92 8.78
CA ARG A 10 -6.85 -12.33 9.23
C ARG A 10 -5.92 -13.37 9.85
N ARG A 11 -6.44 -14.34 10.60
CA ARG A 11 -5.62 -15.43 11.17
C ARG A 11 -5.00 -16.31 10.09
N GLU A 12 -5.74 -16.62 9.02
CA GLU A 12 -5.22 -17.42 7.89
C GLU A 12 -4.10 -16.68 7.14
N HIS A 13 -4.17 -15.36 7.04
CA HIS A 13 -3.17 -14.57 6.34
C HIS A 13 -1.93 -14.26 7.20
N MET A 14 -2.08 -14.19 8.53
CA MET A 14 -1.01 -13.75 9.44
C MET A 14 0.32 -14.52 9.33
N PRO A 15 0.37 -15.83 9.01
CA PRO A 15 1.64 -16.54 8.88
C PRO A 15 2.63 -15.88 7.91
N PHE A 16 2.14 -15.31 6.81
CA PHE A 16 2.95 -14.66 5.76
C PHE A 16 3.48 -13.27 6.13
N PHE A 17 3.11 -12.77 7.32
CA PHE A 17 3.56 -11.48 7.85
C PHE A 17 4.33 -11.64 9.17
N LYS A 18 4.67 -12.88 9.56
CA LYS A 18 5.48 -13.16 10.75
C LYS A 18 6.98 -12.97 10.50
N PRO A 19 7.78 -12.71 11.54
CA PRO A 19 9.20 -12.42 11.39
C PRO A 19 9.99 -13.47 10.59
N ASN A 20 9.72 -14.76 10.78
CA ASN A 20 10.44 -15.83 10.05
C ASN A 20 10.21 -15.76 8.55
N TYR A 21 8.95 -15.61 8.11
CA TYR A 21 8.62 -15.47 6.69
C TYR A 21 9.24 -14.20 6.09
N ILE A 22 9.16 -13.09 6.85
CA ILE A 22 9.73 -11.80 6.43
C ILE A 22 11.26 -11.87 6.32
N SER A 23 11.94 -12.63 7.16
CA SER A 23 13.41 -12.79 7.10
C SER A 23 13.86 -13.43 5.77
N ASP A 24 13.14 -14.46 5.31
CA ASP A 24 13.43 -15.10 4.03
C ASP A 24 13.13 -14.15 2.86
N LEU A 25 12.01 -13.43 2.93
CA LEU A 25 11.63 -12.42 1.95
C LEU A 25 12.64 -11.26 1.91
N GLN A 26 13.16 -10.83 3.06
CA GLN A 26 14.13 -9.74 3.19
C GLN A 26 15.39 -9.99 2.35
N THR A 27 15.92 -11.21 2.35
CA THR A 27 17.09 -11.56 1.54
C THR A 27 16.83 -11.35 0.04
N LYS A 28 15.66 -11.75 -0.45
CA LYS A 28 15.26 -11.56 -1.86
C LYS A 28 15.06 -10.07 -2.18
N VAL A 29 14.39 -9.36 -1.31
CA VAL A 29 14.11 -7.92 -1.44
C VAL A 29 15.42 -7.13 -1.45
N SER A 30 16.35 -7.42 -0.54
CA SER A 30 17.66 -6.79 -0.47
C SER A 30 18.46 -6.99 -1.76
N SER A 31 18.48 -8.22 -2.30
CA SER A 31 19.12 -8.52 -3.60
C SER A 31 18.46 -7.76 -4.76
N LYS A 32 17.13 -7.67 -4.76
CA LYS A 32 16.41 -6.94 -5.81
C LYS A 32 16.70 -5.44 -5.77
N ILE A 33 16.82 -4.85 -4.58
CA ILE A 33 17.20 -3.44 -4.42
C ILE A 33 18.58 -3.19 -5.03
N GLY A 34 19.58 -4.03 -4.69
CA GLY A 34 20.91 -3.92 -5.28
C GLY A 34 20.86 -3.93 -6.82
N GLN A 35 20.13 -4.86 -7.42
CA GLN A 35 19.95 -4.91 -8.88
C GLN A 35 19.32 -3.62 -9.45
N LEU A 36 18.26 -3.11 -8.81
CA LEU A 36 17.58 -1.90 -9.27
C LEU A 36 18.49 -0.66 -9.17
N LEU A 37 19.31 -0.56 -8.12
CA LEU A 37 20.28 0.51 -7.94
C LEU A 37 21.42 0.40 -8.97
N ASP A 38 21.97 -0.79 -9.17
CA ASP A 38 23.00 -1.05 -10.18
C ASP A 38 22.52 -0.69 -11.61
N ASP A 39 21.24 -0.95 -11.91
CA ASP A 39 20.66 -0.62 -13.20
C ASP A 39 20.41 0.89 -13.33
N ALA A 40 19.94 1.55 -12.27
CA ALA A 40 19.75 2.99 -12.24
C ALA A 40 21.07 3.76 -12.38
N GLU A 41 22.17 3.29 -11.77
CA GLU A 41 23.50 3.90 -11.88
C GLU A 41 24.06 3.92 -13.31
N LYS A 42 23.61 3.01 -14.17
CA LYS A 42 24.01 2.98 -15.60
C LYS A 42 23.34 4.08 -16.43
N LEU A 43 22.29 4.71 -15.88
CA LEU A 43 21.52 5.75 -16.55
C LEU A 43 22.08 7.12 -16.18
N ASN A 44 22.25 8.01 -17.17
CA ASN A 44 22.65 9.41 -16.91
C ASN A 44 21.56 10.20 -16.18
N GLU A 45 20.30 9.86 -16.46
CA GLU A 45 19.10 10.43 -15.87
C GLU A 45 18.01 9.36 -15.86
N PHE A 46 17.25 9.26 -14.79
CA PHE A 46 16.18 8.28 -14.68
C PHE A 46 14.99 8.80 -13.90
N ASN A 47 13.83 8.20 -14.15
CA ASN A 47 12.62 8.44 -13.38
C ASN A 47 12.65 7.56 -12.12
N LEU A 48 12.84 8.19 -10.96
CA LEU A 48 12.90 7.51 -9.67
C LEU A 48 11.71 6.57 -9.40
N VAL A 49 10.50 7.02 -9.77
CA VAL A 49 9.30 6.21 -9.54
C VAL A 49 9.33 4.98 -10.42
N LYS A 50 9.55 5.15 -11.71
CA LYS A 50 9.52 4.07 -12.69
C LYS A 50 10.61 3.04 -12.47
N GLU A 51 11.84 3.48 -12.21
CA GLU A 51 13.00 2.59 -12.15
C GLU A 51 13.22 1.95 -10.76
N LEU A 52 12.79 2.62 -9.68
CA LEU A 52 13.03 2.14 -8.33
C LEU A 52 11.75 1.89 -7.52
N SER A 53 11.02 2.96 -7.16
CA SER A 53 10.00 2.87 -6.13
C SER A 53 8.72 2.15 -6.55
N GLN A 54 8.45 2.02 -7.85
CA GLN A 54 7.36 1.21 -8.40
C GLN A 54 7.75 -0.28 -8.50
N GLN A 55 8.99 -0.57 -8.88
CA GLN A 55 9.45 -1.92 -9.14
C GLN A 55 9.54 -2.78 -7.86
N LEU A 56 10.02 -2.19 -6.77
CA LEU A 56 10.29 -2.93 -5.54
C LEU A 56 9.01 -3.46 -4.85
N PRO A 57 7.95 -2.67 -4.65
CA PRO A 57 6.72 -3.17 -4.05
C PRO A 57 6.04 -4.27 -4.87
N ILE A 58 6.04 -4.14 -6.20
CA ILE A 58 5.50 -5.16 -7.12
C ILE A 58 6.29 -6.45 -7.01
N TYR A 59 7.62 -6.38 -7.01
CA TYR A 59 8.47 -7.54 -6.80
C TYR A 59 8.15 -8.23 -5.47
N THR A 60 8.15 -7.46 -4.39
CA THR A 60 7.90 -7.98 -3.03
C THR A 60 6.52 -8.63 -2.91
N LEU A 61 5.50 -7.97 -3.45
CA LEU A 61 4.14 -8.48 -3.49
C LEU A 61 4.06 -9.80 -4.26
N SER A 62 4.71 -9.86 -5.43
CA SER A 62 4.75 -11.07 -6.26
C SER A 62 5.39 -12.26 -5.54
N GLU A 63 6.45 -12.01 -4.76
CA GLU A 63 7.09 -13.06 -3.94
C GLU A 63 6.14 -13.58 -2.85
N ILE A 64 5.45 -12.70 -2.13
CA ILE A 64 4.49 -13.09 -1.07
C ILE A 64 3.29 -13.86 -1.66
N LEU A 65 2.81 -13.43 -2.81
CA LEU A 65 1.67 -14.04 -3.49
C LEU A 65 2.04 -15.33 -4.23
N GLY A 66 3.33 -15.58 -4.47
CA GLY A 66 3.79 -16.68 -5.28
C GLY A 66 3.39 -16.56 -6.76
N ILE A 67 3.40 -15.32 -7.28
CA ILE A 67 3.13 -15.02 -8.69
C ILE A 67 4.38 -15.32 -9.52
N PRO A 68 4.24 -16.06 -10.65
CA PRO A 68 5.36 -16.36 -11.53
C PRO A 68 6.05 -15.09 -12.03
N GLU A 69 7.37 -15.16 -12.22
CA GLU A 69 8.15 -14.02 -12.71
C GLU A 69 7.68 -13.52 -14.09
N SER A 70 7.28 -14.46 -14.96
CA SER A 70 6.71 -14.15 -16.29
C SER A 70 5.48 -13.24 -16.25
N ASP A 71 4.74 -13.24 -15.13
CA ASP A 71 3.45 -12.58 -15.02
C ASP A 71 3.55 -11.23 -14.26
N ARG A 72 4.73 -10.93 -13.68
CA ARG A 72 4.93 -9.72 -12.87
C ARG A 72 4.74 -8.43 -13.67
N GLN A 73 5.06 -8.45 -14.95
CA GLN A 73 4.86 -7.30 -15.83
C GLN A 73 3.38 -6.90 -15.95
N LYS A 74 2.46 -7.85 -15.91
CA LYS A 74 1.02 -7.56 -15.90
C LYS A 74 0.59 -6.76 -14.66
N LEU A 75 1.18 -7.06 -13.50
CA LEU A 75 0.90 -6.28 -12.28
C LEU A 75 1.34 -4.81 -12.43
N VAL A 76 2.48 -4.56 -13.09
CA VAL A 76 2.94 -3.20 -13.40
C VAL A 76 1.92 -2.49 -14.27
N GLU A 77 1.50 -3.12 -15.37
CA GLU A 77 0.55 -2.55 -16.34
C GLU A 77 -0.81 -2.26 -15.71
N TRP A 78 -1.33 -3.16 -14.87
CA TRP A 78 -2.57 -2.91 -14.14
C TRP A 78 -2.45 -1.77 -13.14
N MET A 79 -1.32 -1.63 -12.45
CA MET A 79 -1.10 -0.53 -11.51
C MET A 79 -1.02 0.82 -12.25
N GLU A 80 -0.29 0.89 -13.36
CA GLU A 80 -0.22 2.10 -14.19
C GLU A 80 -1.61 2.49 -14.74
N PHE A 81 -2.37 1.49 -15.17
CA PHE A 81 -3.74 1.69 -15.65
C PHE A 81 -4.66 2.25 -14.54
N LEU A 82 -4.60 1.68 -13.33
CA LEU A 82 -5.43 2.14 -12.22
C LEU A 82 -5.08 3.56 -11.75
N GLU A 83 -3.82 3.96 -11.87
CA GLU A 83 -3.39 5.35 -11.64
C GLU A 83 -3.99 6.29 -12.69
N LEU A 84 -3.94 5.89 -13.93
CA LEU A 84 -4.55 6.63 -15.03
C LEU A 84 -6.07 6.80 -14.82
N ALA A 85 -6.73 5.74 -14.32
CA ALA A 85 -8.14 5.76 -13.95
C ALA A 85 -8.46 6.81 -12.88
N GLN A 86 -7.64 6.90 -11.85
CA GLN A 86 -7.79 7.88 -10.78
C GLN A 86 -7.61 9.32 -11.32
N TYR A 87 -6.64 9.52 -12.20
CA TYR A 87 -6.40 10.83 -12.81
C TYR A 87 -7.61 11.30 -13.65
N PHE A 88 -8.17 10.44 -14.48
CA PHE A 88 -9.37 10.78 -15.27
C PHE A 88 -10.57 11.08 -14.38
N THR A 89 -10.76 10.32 -13.31
CA THR A 89 -11.83 10.58 -12.34
C THR A 89 -11.66 11.95 -11.67
N TYR A 90 -10.44 12.32 -11.30
CA TYR A 90 -10.14 13.61 -10.71
C TYR A 90 -10.41 14.77 -11.69
N GLU A 91 -9.94 14.67 -12.93
CA GLU A 91 -10.17 15.69 -13.97
C GLU A 91 -11.66 15.85 -14.25
N GLN A 92 -12.44 14.78 -14.28
CA GLN A 92 -13.89 14.84 -14.46
C GLN A 92 -14.59 15.56 -13.29
N ILE A 93 -14.19 15.29 -12.04
CA ILE A 93 -14.73 16.00 -10.87
C ILE A 93 -14.42 17.49 -10.99
N LYS A 94 -13.19 17.85 -11.30
CA LYS A 94 -12.74 19.23 -11.46
C LYS A 94 -13.52 19.97 -12.56
N GLN A 95 -13.71 19.35 -13.72
CA GLN A 95 -14.51 19.92 -14.81
C GLN A 95 -15.97 20.16 -14.40
N ASN A 96 -16.56 19.24 -13.63
CA ASN A 96 -17.91 19.41 -13.09
C ASN A 96 -17.99 20.61 -12.13
N GLU A 97 -16.99 20.80 -11.27
CA GLU A 97 -16.91 21.95 -10.35
C GLU A 97 -16.74 23.28 -11.12
N GLU A 98 -16.05 23.28 -12.25
CA GLU A 98 -15.86 24.42 -13.15
C GLU A 98 -17.09 24.70 -14.05
N GLY A 99 -18.16 23.90 -13.94
CA GLY A 99 -19.41 24.07 -14.66
C GLY A 99 -19.40 23.57 -16.12
N VAL A 100 -18.45 22.69 -16.45
CA VAL A 100 -18.45 21.99 -17.75
C VAL A 100 -19.57 20.95 -17.75
N THR A 101 -20.54 21.10 -18.67
CA THR A 101 -21.78 20.29 -18.67
C THR A 101 -21.68 18.96 -19.41
N ASP A 102 -20.66 18.78 -20.25
CA ASP A 102 -20.40 17.50 -20.93
C ASP A 102 -19.06 16.92 -20.48
N THR A 103 -19.13 16.16 -19.42
CA THR A 103 -17.99 15.46 -18.80
C THR A 103 -18.08 13.95 -19.04
N SER A 104 -18.88 13.51 -20.01
CA SER A 104 -19.01 12.10 -20.34
C SER A 104 -17.64 11.56 -20.82
N PRO A 105 -17.12 10.49 -20.21
CA PRO A 105 -15.87 9.88 -20.67
C PRO A 105 -16.02 9.38 -22.11
N ASP A 106 -14.91 9.43 -22.87
CA ASP A 106 -14.86 8.84 -24.21
C ASP A 106 -15.29 7.36 -24.14
N PRO A 107 -16.27 6.92 -24.93
CA PRO A 107 -16.71 5.53 -24.98
C PRO A 107 -15.56 4.54 -25.20
N ALA A 108 -14.56 4.88 -26.02
CA ALA A 108 -13.37 4.04 -26.26
C ALA A 108 -12.51 3.90 -24.99
N LEU A 109 -12.44 4.97 -24.19
CA LEU A 109 -11.74 4.94 -22.90
C LEU A 109 -12.48 4.05 -21.90
N ILE A 110 -13.82 4.13 -21.84
CA ILE A 110 -14.63 3.25 -20.99
C ILE A 110 -14.46 1.78 -21.38
N GLU A 111 -14.46 1.48 -22.66
CA GLU A 111 -14.25 0.12 -23.16
C GLU A 111 -12.86 -0.39 -22.78
N MET A 112 -11.82 0.42 -22.98
CA MET A 112 -10.46 0.08 -22.57
C MET A 112 -10.38 -0.21 -21.05
N PHE A 113 -11.06 0.59 -20.23
CA PHE A 113 -11.15 0.41 -18.79
C PHE A 113 -11.81 -0.92 -18.40
N ASN A 114 -12.95 -1.20 -19.01
CA ASN A 114 -13.69 -2.44 -18.73
C ASN A 114 -12.85 -3.67 -19.11
N ASN A 115 -12.22 -3.65 -20.27
CA ASN A 115 -11.37 -4.76 -20.73
C ASN A 115 -10.19 -5.01 -19.80
N MET A 116 -9.53 -3.97 -19.31
CA MET A 116 -8.39 -4.11 -18.39
C MET A 116 -8.82 -4.62 -17.02
N ILE A 117 -9.95 -4.15 -16.51
CA ILE A 117 -10.52 -4.66 -15.25
C ILE A 117 -10.91 -6.13 -15.38
N GLU A 118 -11.53 -6.51 -16.50
CA GLU A 118 -11.92 -7.89 -16.78
C GLU A 118 -10.69 -8.80 -16.87
N GLU A 119 -9.64 -8.40 -17.60
CA GLU A 119 -8.37 -9.13 -17.67
C GLU A 119 -7.74 -9.32 -16.27
N MET A 120 -7.76 -8.30 -15.45
CA MET A 120 -7.21 -8.36 -14.08
C MET A 120 -7.96 -9.36 -13.20
N PHE A 121 -9.30 -9.38 -13.26
CA PHE A 121 -10.10 -10.33 -12.51
C PHE A 121 -10.00 -11.75 -13.07
N ASP A 122 -9.97 -11.91 -14.38
CA ASP A 122 -9.80 -13.23 -15.03
C ASP A 122 -8.45 -13.85 -14.66
N TYR A 123 -7.39 -13.08 -14.64
CA TYR A 123 -6.10 -13.53 -14.14
C TYR A 123 -6.16 -13.91 -12.65
N GLY A 124 -6.81 -13.09 -11.81
CA GLY A 124 -7.01 -13.39 -10.39
C GLY A 124 -7.71 -14.73 -10.17
N ARG A 125 -8.81 -14.96 -10.88
CA ARG A 125 -9.55 -16.23 -10.85
C ARG A 125 -8.72 -17.40 -11.34
N TYR A 126 -7.97 -17.22 -12.43
CA TYR A 126 -7.05 -18.23 -12.95
C TYR A 126 -6.00 -18.61 -11.92
N ILE A 127 -5.27 -17.65 -11.35
CA ILE A 127 -4.19 -17.96 -10.41
C ILE A 127 -4.71 -18.55 -9.10
N LEU A 128 -5.86 -18.09 -8.59
CA LEU A 128 -6.49 -18.64 -7.39
C LEU A 128 -6.94 -20.10 -7.61
N ASN A 129 -7.47 -20.44 -8.78
CA ASN A 129 -7.82 -21.81 -9.11
C ASN A 129 -6.56 -22.71 -9.20
N GLN A 130 -5.46 -22.23 -9.81
CA GLN A 130 -4.18 -22.94 -9.81
C GLN A 130 -3.66 -23.20 -8.38
N LYS A 131 -3.84 -22.24 -7.46
CA LYS A 131 -3.44 -22.37 -6.05
C LYS A 131 -4.35 -23.30 -5.25
N ARG A 132 -5.61 -23.51 -5.65
CA ARG A 132 -6.48 -24.55 -5.11
C ARG A 132 -6.04 -25.94 -5.53
N GLU A 133 -5.76 -26.12 -6.81
CA GLU A 133 -5.33 -27.41 -7.37
C GLU A 133 -3.94 -27.82 -6.87
N ASN A 134 -3.01 -26.85 -6.75
CA ASN A 134 -1.62 -27.07 -6.40
C ASN A 134 -1.16 -26.06 -5.33
N PRO A 135 -1.61 -26.21 -4.06
CA PRO A 135 -1.29 -25.26 -3.01
C PRO A 135 0.21 -25.24 -2.70
N LYS A 136 0.73 -24.04 -2.47
CA LYS A 136 2.12 -23.78 -2.06
C LYS A 136 2.13 -23.00 -0.73
N ASP A 137 3.30 -22.83 -0.17
CA ASP A 137 3.49 -21.98 1.01
C ASP A 137 3.57 -20.49 0.59
N ASP A 138 2.44 -19.95 0.12
CA ASP A 138 2.27 -18.57 -0.28
C ASP A 138 0.88 -18.03 0.09
N LEU A 139 0.76 -16.70 0.14
CA LEU A 139 -0.46 -16.04 0.59
C LEU A 139 -1.66 -16.32 -0.33
N LEU A 140 -1.46 -16.44 -1.65
CA LEU A 140 -2.57 -16.78 -2.56
C LEU A 140 -3.10 -18.17 -2.32
N SER A 141 -2.25 -19.15 -2.01
CA SER A 141 -2.69 -20.49 -1.63
C SER A 141 -3.54 -20.47 -0.35
N ALA A 142 -3.13 -19.67 0.64
CA ALA A 142 -3.92 -19.51 1.86
C ALA A 142 -5.29 -18.86 1.59
N ILE A 143 -5.34 -17.83 0.74
CA ILE A 143 -6.60 -17.15 0.37
C ILE A 143 -7.50 -18.09 -0.44
N ALA A 144 -6.95 -18.78 -1.43
CA ALA A 144 -7.71 -19.67 -2.31
C ALA A 144 -8.36 -20.84 -1.56
N ASN A 145 -7.75 -21.28 -0.46
CA ASN A 145 -8.20 -22.42 0.34
C ASN A 145 -8.80 -21.99 1.69
N ALA A 146 -8.93 -20.69 1.96
CA ALA A 146 -9.53 -20.20 3.19
C ALA A 146 -11.02 -20.57 3.27
N GLN A 147 -11.46 -20.89 4.49
CA GLN A 147 -12.85 -21.25 4.77
C GLN A 147 -13.40 -20.34 5.86
N ILE A 148 -14.70 -20.07 5.77
CA ILE A 148 -15.46 -19.38 6.82
C ILE A 148 -16.57 -20.33 7.27
N GLU A 149 -16.55 -20.70 8.56
CA GLU A 149 -17.52 -21.64 9.13
C GLU A 149 -17.57 -22.99 8.40
N GLY A 150 -16.45 -23.40 7.80
CA GLY A 150 -16.34 -24.66 7.03
C GLY A 150 -16.73 -24.56 5.56
N GLU A 151 -17.19 -23.40 5.10
CA GLU A 151 -17.55 -23.14 3.72
C GLU A 151 -16.44 -22.39 2.98
N GLU A 152 -16.21 -22.73 1.70
CA GLU A 152 -15.27 -22.01 0.85
C GLU A 152 -15.72 -20.56 0.63
N LEU A 153 -14.74 -19.66 0.39
CA LEU A 153 -15.03 -18.28 0.05
C LEU A 153 -15.75 -18.19 -1.30
N SER A 154 -16.76 -17.32 -1.39
CA SER A 154 -17.47 -17.10 -2.66
C SER A 154 -16.53 -16.51 -3.73
N PRO A 155 -16.82 -16.71 -5.03
CA PRO A 155 -16.04 -16.11 -6.11
C PRO A 155 -15.90 -14.58 -5.98
N GLU A 156 -16.98 -13.89 -5.61
CA GLU A 156 -16.99 -12.43 -5.44
C GLU A 156 -16.09 -12.01 -4.28
N PHE A 157 -16.02 -12.82 -3.22
CA PHE A 157 -15.15 -12.57 -2.10
C PHE A 157 -13.68 -12.76 -2.47
N LEU A 158 -13.39 -13.77 -3.28
CA LEU A 158 -12.04 -14.03 -3.80
C LEU A 158 -11.59 -12.93 -4.76
N ASP A 159 -12.47 -12.47 -5.65
CA ASP A 159 -12.23 -11.33 -6.53
C ASP A 159 -11.90 -10.06 -5.72
N GLY A 160 -12.70 -9.76 -4.69
CA GLY A 160 -12.44 -8.63 -3.79
C GLY A 160 -11.13 -8.77 -3.00
N SER A 161 -10.77 -9.97 -2.58
CA SER A 161 -9.50 -10.25 -1.89
C SER A 161 -8.31 -10.08 -2.81
N TRP A 162 -8.39 -10.58 -4.05
CA TRP A 162 -7.40 -10.39 -5.08
C TRP A 162 -7.14 -8.90 -5.34
N LEU A 163 -8.20 -8.15 -5.66
CA LEU A 163 -8.11 -6.71 -5.92
C LEU A 163 -7.49 -5.95 -4.75
N LEU A 164 -7.97 -6.22 -3.52
CA LEU A 164 -7.48 -5.55 -2.32
C LEU A 164 -5.97 -5.74 -2.14
N ILE A 165 -5.47 -6.96 -2.32
CA ILE A 165 -4.08 -7.28 -2.03
C ILE A 165 -3.14 -6.64 -3.05
N ILE A 166 -3.45 -6.71 -4.35
CA ILE A 166 -2.59 -6.10 -5.37
C ILE A 166 -2.54 -4.58 -5.24
N PHE A 167 -3.63 -3.94 -4.83
CA PHE A 167 -3.68 -2.51 -4.58
C PHE A 167 -2.93 -2.09 -3.31
N ALA A 168 -3.27 -2.74 -2.20
CA ALA A 168 -2.78 -2.30 -0.90
C ALA A 168 -1.25 -2.45 -0.74
N GLY A 169 -0.68 -3.45 -1.41
CA GLY A 169 0.75 -3.76 -1.27
C GLY A 169 1.68 -2.91 -2.13
N ASN A 170 1.16 -2.22 -3.14
CA ASN A 170 1.99 -1.51 -4.12
C ASN A 170 2.04 -0.01 -3.89
N ASP A 171 0.93 0.68 -4.06
CA ASP A 171 0.87 2.15 -4.15
C ASP A 171 1.38 2.85 -2.88
N THR A 172 1.00 2.35 -1.72
CA THR A 172 1.37 2.96 -0.43
C THR A 172 2.88 2.94 -0.18
N THR A 173 3.54 1.83 -0.46
CA THR A 173 4.99 1.68 -0.27
C THR A 173 5.75 2.49 -1.32
N ARG A 174 5.32 2.47 -2.57
CA ARG A 174 5.86 3.30 -3.65
C ARG A 174 5.84 4.78 -3.29
N ASN A 175 4.68 5.29 -2.87
CA ASN A 175 4.52 6.70 -2.50
C ASN A 175 5.36 7.07 -1.26
N THR A 176 5.50 6.17 -0.30
CA THR A 176 6.35 6.39 0.87
C THR A 176 7.82 6.46 0.49
N MET A 177 8.31 5.58 -0.38
CA MET A 177 9.71 5.58 -0.86
C MET A 177 10.01 6.85 -1.64
N SER A 178 9.19 7.17 -2.64
CA SER A 178 9.36 8.38 -3.47
C SER A 178 9.28 9.66 -2.64
N GLY A 179 8.30 9.74 -1.73
CA GLY A 179 8.12 10.86 -0.82
C GLY A 179 9.31 11.01 0.13
N GLY A 180 9.85 9.92 0.65
CA GLY A 180 11.02 9.92 1.52
C GLY A 180 12.28 10.46 0.83
N ILE A 181 12.53 10.04 -0.42
CA ILE A 181 13.65 10.56 -1.20
C ILE A 181 13.49 12.06 -1.45
N LYS A 182 12.26 12.49 -1.83
CA LYS A 182 11.96 13.92 -2.00
C LYS A 182 12.21 14.69 -0.70
N LEU A 183 11.72 14.19 0.41
CA LEU A 183 11.90 14.83 1.73
C LEU A 183 13.38 14.94 2.12
N LEU A 184 14.19 13.93 1.85
CA LEU A 184 15.63 13.98 2.11
C LEU A 184 16.35 14.97 1.18
N ASN A 185 15.89 15.11 -0.06
CA ASN A 185 16.41 16.11 -0.98
C ASN A 185 16.06 17.54 -0.54
N ASP A 186 14.83 17.76 -0.11
CA ASP A 186 14.34 19.05 0.36
C ASP A 186 14.92 19.43 1.75
N ASN A 187 15.43 18.45 2.51
CA ASN A 187 16.00 18.62 3.84
C ASN A 187 17.43 18.06 3.95
N PRO A 188 18.45 18.73 3.35
CA PRO A 188 19.82 18.22 3.28
C PRO A 188 20.45 17.91 4.64
N TYR A 189 20.09 18.66 5.67
CA TYR A 189 20.57 18.41 7.03
C TYR A 189 20.05 17.06 7.57
N GLN A 190 18.79 16.72 7.35
CA GLN A 190 18.22 15.43 7.74
C GLN A 190 18.88 14.28 6.97
N LYS A 191 19.14 14.47 5.68
CA LYS A 191 19.88 13.51 4.85
C LYS A 191 21.28 13.26 5.41
N LYS A 192 21.99 14.31 5.79
CA LYS A 192 23.32 14.21 6.37
C LYS A 192 23.33 13.38 7.66
N LEU A 193 22.37 13.60 8.56
CA LEU A 193 22.27 12.87 9.82
C LEU A 193 22.13 11.34 9.62
N VAL A 194 21.41 10.92 8.60
CA VAL A 194 21.25 9.50 8.28
C VAL A 194 22.51 8.89 7.67
N ILE A 195 23.19 9.64 6.78
CA ILE A 195 24.43 9.18 6.16
C ILE A 195 25.57 9.06 7.20
N GLU A 196 25.64 9.99 8.16
CA GLU A 196 26.65 10.00 9.21
C GLU A 196 26.42 8.93 10.30
N ASP A 197 25.15 8.55 10.51
CA ASP A 197 24.75 7.55 11.52
C ASP A 197 23.59 6.71 11.02
N SER A 198 23.86 5.47 10.63
CA SER A 198 22.87 4.51 10.15
C SER A 198 21.81 4.11 11.18
N GLU A 199 22.05 4.33 12.48
CA GLU A 199 21.03 4.09 13.52
C GLU A 199 19.80 5.01 13.33
N ASN A 200 19.96 6.14 12.66
CA ASN A 200 18.89 7.06 12.31
C ASN A 200 17.92 6.54 11.23
N ILE A 201 18.21 5.42 10.56
CA ILE A 201 17.32 4.80 9.56
C ILE A 201 15.92 4.51 10.12
N THR A 202 15.84 4.04 11.35
CA THR A 202 14.53 3.77 11.98
C THR A 202 13.70 5.05 12.16
N GLY A 203 14.35 6.12 12.59
CA GLY A 203 13.74 7.45 12.71
C GLY A 203 13.32 8.00 11.36
N LEU A 204 14.19 7.88 10.34
CA LEU A 204 13.87 8.26 8.96
C LEU A 204 12.59 7.55 8.48
N ILE A 205 12.49 6.25 8.64
CA ILE A 205 11.35 5.48 8.16
C ILE A 205 10.06 5.92 8.85
N ASN A 206 10.04 5.98 10.18
CA ASN A 206 8.86 6.38 10.93
C ASN A 206 8.40 7.80 10.59
N GLU A 207 9.35 8.74 10.52
CA GLU A 207 9.05 10.13 10.17
C GLU A 207 8.59 10.27 8.71
N THR A 208 9.18 9.52 7.78
CA THR A 208 8.73 9.47 6.39
C THR A 208 7.29 8.96 6.29
N VAL A 209 6.98 7.85 6.95
CA VAL A 209 5.62 7.28 6.96
C VAL A 209 4.62 8.25 7.59
N ARG A 210 5.00 8.90 8.69
CA ARG A 210 4.18 9.94 9.33
C ARG A 210 3.89 11.10 8.38
N TYR A 211 4.95 11.63 7.77
CA TYR A 211 4.88 12.87 6.97
C TYR A 211 4.18 12.64 5.63
N VAL A 212 4.50 11.56 4.94
CA VAL A 212 3.88 11.21 3.64
C VAL A 212 2.42 10.82 3.81
N SER A 213 2.10 10.01 4.83
CA SER A 213 0.73 9.50 5.07
C SER A 213 0.07 9.00 3.79
N PRO A 214 0.58 7.95 3.13
CA PRO A 214 0.17 7.56 1.78
C PRO A 214 -1.32 7.23 1.69
N VAL A 215 -1.92 6.69 2.75
CA VAL A 215 -3.38 6.59 2.90
C VAL A 215 -3.85 7.83 3.63
N ILE A 216 -4.46 8.76 2.91
CA ILE A 216 -4.88 10.07 3.45
C ILE A 216 -6.03 9.90 4.44
N HIS A 217 -7.00 9.07 4.12
CA HIS A 217 -8.17 8.80 4.96
C HIS A 217 -8.73 7.40 4.77
N MET A 218 -9.45 6.94 5.78
CA MET A 218 -10.30 5.74 5.74
C MET A 218 -11.68 6.08 6.27
N ARG A 219 -12.66 5.26 5.92
CA ARG A 219 -14.06 5.46 6.32
C ARG A 219 -14.53 4.35 7.25
N ARG A 220 -15.41 4.73 8.19
CA ARG A 220 -16.22 3.82 9.00
C ARG A 220 -17.68 4.15 8.81
N THR A 221 -18.54 3.17 9.06
CA THR A 221 -20.00 3.37 9.12
C THR A 221 -20.44 2.99 10.52
N SER A 222 -21.17 3.90 11.19
CA SER A 222 -21.76 3.61 12.49
C SER A 222 -22.83 2.51 12.37
N LEU A 223 -22.89 1.58 13.29
CA LEU A 223 -23.95 0.56 13.33
C LEU A 223 -25.14 1.02 14.17
N GLU A 224 -24.90 1.88 15.13
CA GLU A 224 -25.87 2.40 16.09
C GLU A 224 -25.58 3.88 16.38
N GLU A 225 -26.50 4.56 17.08
CA GLU A 225 -26.27 5.92 17.54
C GLU A 225 -25.06 5.95 18.49
N THR A 226 -24.14 6.87 18.25
CA THR A 226 -22.95 7.05 19.07
C THR A 226 -22.57 8.53 19.17
N GLU A 227 -21.55 8.85 19.97
CA GLU A 227 -21.03 10.21 20.12
C GLU A 227 -19.51 10.20 20.04
N ILE A 228 -18.94 11.13 19.28
CA ILE A 228 -17.49 11.36 19.17
C ILE A 228 -17.22 12.85 19.37
N GLY A 229 -16.42 13.19 20.40
CA GLY A 229 -16.05 14.57 20.67
C GLY A 229 -17.23 15.51 20.93
N GLY A 230 -18.33 15.04 21.52
CA GLY A 230 -19.55 15.79 21.76
C GLY A 230 -20.48 15.88 20.54
N GLN A 231 -20.10 15.33 19.40
CA GLN A 231 -20.92 15.27 18.19
C GLN A 231 -21.70 13.97 18.15
N LYS A 232 -23.04 14.07 18.09
CA LYS A 232 -23.91 12.90 17.88
C LYS A 232 -23.82 12.41 16.45
N ILE A 233 -23.76 11.09 16.32
CA ILE A 233 -23.66 10.37 15.05
C ILE A 233 -24.79 9.36 15.03
N GLY A 234 -25.66 9.43 14.03
CA GLY A 234 -26.77 8.51 13.85
C GLY A 234 -26.31 7.13 13.33
N PRO A 235 -27.21 6.13 13.35
CA PRO A 235 -26.90 4.83 12.76
C PRO A 235 -26.72 4.95 11.25
N TYR A 236 -25.78 4.17 10.71
CA TYR A 236 -25.40 4.11 9.29
C TYR A 236 -24.78 5.40 8.71
N GLU A 237 -24.43 6.37 9.55
CA GLU A 237 -23.65 7.53 9.11
C GLU A 237 -22.19 7.18 8.87
N LYS A 238 -21.58 7.93 7.94
CA LYS A 238 -20.21 7.73 7.50
C LYS A 238 -19.26 8.65 8.25
N ILE A 239 -18.21 8.06 8.83
CA ILE A 239 -17.18 8.75 9.60
C ILE A 239 -15.87 8.65 8.81
N ALA A 240 -15.30 9.77 8.38
CA ALA A 240 -13.99 9.83 7.74
C ALA A 240 -12.89 9.97 8.81
N LEU A 241 -11.93 9.06 8.79
CA LEU A 241 -10.75 9.07 9.64
C LEU A 241 -9.59 9.65 8.82
N TRP A 242 -9.26 10.91 9.02
CA TRP A 242 -8.21 11.62 8.29
C TRP A 242 -6.83 11.34 8.90
N TYR A 243 -6.13 10.32 8.41
CA TYR A 243 -4.79 9.94 8.89
C TYR A 243 -3.76 11.04 8.63
N GLY A 244 -3.82 11.69 7.47
CA GLY A 244 -2.93 12.82 7.16
C GLY A 244 -3.05 13.97 8.15
N ALA A 245 -4.27 14.28 8.63
CA ALA A 245 -4.50 15.28 9.65
C ALA A 245 -4.05 14.80 11.05
N ALA A 246 -4.41 13.57 11.43
CA ALA A 246 -4.00 13.00 12.71
C ALA A 246 -2.47 12.89 12.85
N ASN A 247 -1.76 12.63 11.74
CA ASN A 247 -0.29 12.58 11.71
C ASN A 247 0.37 13.98 11.73
N ARG A 248 -0.44 15.03 11.70
CA ARG A 248 -0.04 16.44 11.86
C ARG A 248 -0.70 17.13 13.04
N ASP A 249 -1.28 16.35 13.94
CA ASP A 249 -1.91 16.88 15.15
C ASP A 249 -0.85 17.52 16.07
N PRO A 250 -0.90 18.85 16.36
CA PRO A 250 0.06 19.52 17.19
C PRO A 250 0.00 19.12 18.67
N ASP A 251 -1.11 18.53 19.11
CA ASP A 251 -1.23 18.00 20.48
C ASP A 251 -0.40 16.70 20.66
N ILE A 252 -0.07 16.03 19.55
CA ILE A 252 0.72 14.80 19.54
C ILE A 252 2.15 15.04 19.03
N PHE A 253 2.30 15.82 17.96
CA PHE A 253 3.57 16.05 17.29
C PHE A 253 3.98 17.52 17.38
N ASP A 254 5.04 17.81 18.13
CA ASP A 254 5.60 19.17 18.15
C ASP A 254 6.07 19.56 16.74
N ARG A 255 5.72 20.78 16.27
CA ARG A 255 6.02 21.27 14.92
C ARG A 255 5.73 20.21 13.84
N PRO A 256 4.45 19.81 13.69
CA PRO A 256 4.05 18.63 12.92
C PRO A 256 4.38 18.72 11.42
N ASP A 257 4.53 19.94 10.89
CA ASP A 257 4.87 20.22 9.48
C ASP A 257 6.38 20.23 9.21
N GLU A 258 7.21 20.06 10.24
CA GLU A 258 8.65 19.87 10.07
C GLU A 258 8.98 18.38 9.89
N PHE A 259 9.76 18.09 8.87
CA PHE A 259 10.35 16.77 8.68
C PHE A 259 11.58 16.62 9.58
N ASN A 260 11.49 15.77 10.59
CA ASN A 260 12.53 15.59 11.60
C ASN A 260 12.74 14.11 11.93
N ILE A 261 13.79 13.50 11.38
CA ILE A 261 14.10 12.07 11.57
C ILE A 261 14.47 11.70 13.01
N LEU A 262 14.82 12.70 13.85
CA LEU A 262 15.11 12.52 15.28
C LEU A 262 13.86 12.73 16.16
N ARG A 263 12.69 12.83 15.57
CA ARG A 263 11.43 12.93 16.31
C ARG A 263 11.20 11.69 17.16
N SER A 264 11.18 11.85 18.49
CA SER A 264 11.12 10.74 19.44
C SER A 264 9.81 9.95 19.44
N ASN A 265 8.73 10.53 18.90
CA ASN A 265 7.40 9.94 18.85
C ASN A 265 6.87 9.77 17.42
N ALA A 266 7.75 9.73 16.42
CA ALA A 266 7.36 9.52 15.02
C ALA A 266 6.56 8.22 14.82
N ASP A 267 6.85 7.18 15.60
CA ASP A 267 6.21 5.87 15.60
C ASP A 267 4.74 5.87 16.05
N LYS A 268 4.28 6.97 16.70
CA LYS A 268 2.88 7.16 17.11
C LYS A 268 1.94 7.54 15.95
N HIS A 269 2.47 7.66 14.74
CA HIS A 269 1.65 7.94 13.56
C HIS A 269 0.56 6.90 13.32
N LEU A 270 -0.56 7.32 12.73
CA LEU A 270 -1.70 6.47 12.38
C LEU A 270 -1.71 6.00 10.92
N ALA A 271 -0.61 6.16 10.17
CA ALA A 271 -0.56 5.83 8.74
C ALA A 271 -0.86 4.34 8.42
N PHE A 272 -0.62 3.44 9.38
CA PHE A 272 -0.99 2.02 9.26
C PHE A 272 -2.35 1.68 9.89
N GLY A 273 -3.12 2.69 10.29
CA GLY A 273 -4.33 2.49 11.05
C GLY A 273 -4.08 1.98 12.48
N VAL A 274 -5.15 1.68 13.19
CA VAL A 274 -5.11 1.24 14.59
C VAL A 274 -6.25 0.24 14.86
N GLY A 275 -6.08 -0.60 15.88
CA GLY A 275 -7.09 -1.56 16.31
C GLY A 275 -7.16 -2.80 15.42
N ARG A 276 -8.35 -3.37 15.28
CA ARG A 276 -8.56 -4.66 14.58
C ARG A 276 -8.18 -4.60 13.09
N HIS A 277 -8.27 -3.42 12.47
CA HIS A 277 -7.94 -3.16 11.06
C HIS A 277 -6.55 -2.56 10.86
N THR A 278 -5.64 -2.61 11.85
CA THR A 278 -4.24 -2.23 11.63
C THR A 278 -3.67 -2.95 10.42
N CYS A 279 -2.92 -2.25 9.58
CA CYS A 279 -2.35 -2.78 8.35
C CYS A 279 -1.63 -4.11 8.58
N LEU A 280 -2.06 -5.15 7.87
CA LEU A 280 -1.46 -6.48 7.95
C LEU A 280 -0.05 -6.48 7.35
N GLY A 281 0.15 -5.72 6.27
CA GLY A 281 1.41 -5.58 5.56
C GLY A 281 2.44 -4.66 6.24
N LYS A 282 2.12 -4.05 7.40
CA LYS A 282 3.05 -3.12 8.08
C LYS A 282 4.47 -3.69 8.24
N PRO A 283 4.68 -4.94 8.69
CA PRO A 283 6.03 -5.47 8.85
C PRO A 283 6.79 -5.57 7.52
N VAL A 284 6.10 -5.95 6.43
CA VAL A 284 6.68 -6.04 5.08
C VAL A 284 7.03 -4.65 4.55
N ALA A 285 6.14 -3.67 4.70
CA ALA A 285 6.39 -2.29 4.27
C ALA A 285 7.61 -1.69 5.01
N LEU A 286 7.68 -1.86 6.33
CA LEU A 286 8.82 -1.38 7.12
C LEU A 286 10.13 -2.08 6.75
N MET A 287 10.11 -3.38 6.46
CA MET A 287 11.26 -4.13 5.98
C MET A 287 11.73 -3.58 4.62
N GLN A 288 10.82 -3.39 3.66
CA GLN A 288 11.16 -2.83 2.35
C GLN A 288 11.78 -1.43 2.46
N LEU A 289 11.17 -0.55 3.27
CA LEU A 289 11.68 0.81 3.48
C LEU A 289 13.07 0.80 4.12
N ARG A 290 13.29 -0.08 5.10
CA ARG A 290 14.59 -0.23 5.75
C ARG A 290 15.66 -0.67 4.75
N GLU A 291 15.42 -1.75 4.02
CA GLU A 291 16.36 -2.27 3.03
C GLU A 291 16.66 -1.24 1.94
N PHE A 292 15.60 -0.56 1.47
CA PHE A 292 15.75 0.44 0.43
C PHE A 292 16.59 1.64 0.88
N PHE A 293 16.22 2.30 1.99
CA PHE A 293 16.97 3.47 2.45
C PHE A 293 18.39 3.13 2.92
N SER A 294 18.61 1.93 3.47
CA SER A 294 19.95 1.50 3.87
C SER A 294 20.91 1.27 2.71
N GLN A 295 20.40 0.91 1.52
CA GLN A 295 21.23 0.71 0.32
C GLN A 295 21.29 1.94 -0.57
N PHE A 296 20.24 2.78 -0.54
CA PHE A 296 20.15 4.00 -1.36
C PHE A 296 21.00 5.15 -0.82
N LEU A 297 21.21 5.24 0.49
CA LEU A 297 21.97 6.30 1.17
C LEU A 297 23.41 5.90 1.48
#